data_360fed16bde932f1c7b882f23e829396
#
_entry.id   360fed16bde932f1c7b882f23e829396
#
_cell.length_a   1.000
_cell.length_b   1.000
_cell.length_c   1.000
_cell.angle_alpha   90.00
_cell.angle_beta   90.00
_cell.angle_gamma   90.00
#
_symmetry.space_group_name_H-M   'P 1'
#
loop_
_entity.id
_entity.type
_entity.pdbx_description
1 polymer ?
#
loop_
_entity_poly.entity_id
_entity_poly.type
_entity_poly.pdbx_seq_one_letter_code
_entity_poly.pdbx_strand_id
1 'polypeptide(L)'
;MAKGIVISLYDFTGEALKPWAENGFECFAYDIQHKGTMEVFPDSGGIIHYEYADLHYHNSLNQIHDDFYTRQMDGGPPIVFGMAFPVCTDLSVAGSSRFKSKAEKNPSFQTEAVSYVRWCAELFNSMHIPFFIENPVSVLATKWRKPDHYFHPYEYGGYIPYDQMNHPRWPEYIAPRDAYKKKTCLWTGNGFVMPTKVAVDPEAYHGNGYSTQMMKLGGKSQRTKD
;
A
#
# COMPACT_ATOMS: atom_id res chain seq x y z
N MET A 1 5.70 18.86 18.21
CA MET A 1 6.60 18.12 17.30
C MET A 1 5.91 16.83 16.92
N ALA A 2 6.03 16.38 15.66
CA ALA A 2 5.47 15.12 15.19
C ALA A 2 6.07 13.94 15.97
N LYS A 3 5.26 12.89 16.21
CA LYS A 3 5.68 11.68 16.93
C LYS A 3 6.73 10.85 16.17
N GLY A 4 6.79 11.03 14.86
CA GLY A 4 7.68 10.34 13.94
C GLY A 4 7.21 10.54 12.51
N ILE A 5 7.97 10.00 11.56
CA ILE A 5 7.70 10.06 10.13
C ILE A 5 7.26 8.68 9.62
N VAL A 6 6.23 8.67 8.77
CA VAL A 6 5.77 7.47 8.05
C VAL A 6 5.86 7.72 6.55
N ILE A 7 6.43 6.77 5.80
CA ILE A 7 6.64 6.87 4.36
C ILE A 7 5.78 5.84 3.64
N SER A 8 5.03 6.29 2.63
CA SER A 8 4.22 5.44 1.76
C SER A 8 4.60 5.67 0.30
N LEU A 9 4.94 4.59 -0.41
CA LEU A 9 5.35 4.61 -1.82
C LEU A 9 4.25 4.01 -2.70
N TYR A 10 4.05 4.58 -3.90
CA TYR A 10 2.94 4.23 -4.82
C TYR A 10 1.58 4.41 -4.15
N ASP A 11 1.42 5.46 -3.37
CA ASP A 11 0.20 5.75 -2.60
C ASP A 11 -0.44 7.04 -3.09
N PHE A 12 -1.23 6.92 -4.15
CA PHE A 12 -1.95 8.06 -4.72
C PHE A 12 -3.02 8.63 -3.78
N THR A 13 -3.65 7.78 -2.98
CA THR A 13 -4.81 8.21 -2.17
C THR A 13 -4.45 8.70 -0.78
N GLY A 14 -3.33 8.24 -0.22
CA GLY A 14 -2.93 8.52 1.15
C GLY A 14 -3.82 7.86 2.23
N GLU A 15 -4.81 7.03 1.83
CA GLU A 15 -5.74 6.42 2.78
C GLU A 15 -5.03 5.58 3.85
N ALA A 16 -3.94 4.90 3.47
CA ALA A 16 -3.15 4.10 4.41
C ALA A 16 -2.41 4.95 5.45
N LEU A 17 -2.21 6.25 5.18
CA LEU A 17 -1.52 7.19 6.05
C LEU A 17 -2.46 7.94 7.01
N LYS A 18 -3.77 8.03 6.71
CA LYS A 18 -4.72 8.78 7.53
C LYS A 18 -4.71 8.38 9.00
N PRO A 19 -4.75 7.08 9.37
CA PRO A 19 -4.70 6.69 10.78
C PRO A 19 -3.42 7.14 11.49
N TRP A 20 -2.31 7.23 10.77
CA TRP A 20 -1.05 7.74 11.32
C TRP A 20 -1.11 9.25 11.56
N ALA A 21 -1.58 10.01 10.57
CA ALA A 21 -1.73 11.45 10.70
C ALA A 21 -2.74 11.85 11.79
N GLU A 22 -3.88 11.14 11.87
CA GLU A 22 -4.85 11.28 12.98
C GLU A 22 -4.25 11.01 14.36
N ASN A 23 -3.14 10.29 14.42
CA ASN A 23 -2.38 10.05 15.64
C ASN A 23 -1.14 10.96 15.80
N GLY A 24 -0.99 12.01 15.01
CA GLY A 24 0.04 13.05 15.17
C GLY A 24 1.40 12.70 14.55
N PHE A 25 1.42 11.82 13.55
CA PHE A 25 2.61 11.55 12.74
C PHE A 25 2.69 12.50 11.54
N GLU A 26 3.89 12.76 11.07
CA GLU A 26 4.17 13.39 9.78
C GLU A 26 4.30 12.29 8.72
N CYS A 27 3.47 12.33 7.69
CA CYS A 27 3.35 11.27 6.71
C CYS A 27 3.70 11.78 5.31
N PHE A 28 4.33 10.93 4.50
CA PHE A 28 4.71 11.25 3.13
C PHE A 28 4.18 10.19 2.18
N ALA A 29 3.26 10.58 1.29
CA ALA A 29 2.72 9.77 0.21
C ALA A 29 3.44 10.12 -1.10
N TYR A 30 4.19 9.18 -1.68
CA TYR A 30 4.88 9.36 -2.94
C TYR A 30 4.16 8.63 -4.08
N ASP A 31 3.78 9.38 -5.12
CA ASP A 31 3.20 8.83 -6.35
C ASP A 31 3.49 9.75 -7.54
N ILE A 32 3.53 9.18 -8.75
CA ILE A 32 3.73 9.93 -10.00
C ILE A 32 2.57 10.90 -10.32
N GLN A 33 1.41 10.70 -9.73
CA GLN A 33 0.21 11.51 -9.95
C GLN A 33 0.11 12.71 -9.01
N HIS A 34 0.95 12.81 -7.99
CA HIS A 34 0.94 13.93 -7.04
C HIS A 34 1.50 15.22 -7.66
N LYS A 35 1.14 16.36 -7.07
CA LYS A 35 1.55 17.68 -7.54
C LYS A 35 2.13 18.55 -6.41
N GLY A 36 2.51 17.94 -5.29
CA GLY A 36 3.02 18.65 -4.13
C GLY A 36 1.89 19.38 -3.36
N THR A 37 1.04 18.59 -2.67
CA THR A 37 -0.02 19.11 -1.81
C THR A 37 0.12 18.53 -0.41
N MET A 38 -0.63 19.10 0.56
CA MET A 38 -0.66 18.57 1.93
C MET A 38 -2.08 18.56 2.49
N GLU A 39 -2.32 17.61 3.40
CA GLU A 39 -3.52 17.52 4.22
C GLU A 39 -3.12 17.62 5.69
N VAL A 40 -3.76 18.53 6.43
CA VAL A 40 -3.46 18.79 7.84
C VAL A 40 -4.57 18.22 8.70
N PHE A 41 -4.21 17.58 9.81
CA PHE A 41 -5.11 17.03 10.82
C PHE A 41 -5.05 17.88 12.09
N PRO A 42 -5.91 18.92 12.21
CA PRO A 42 -5.77 19.95 13.25
C PRO A 42 -5.83 19.39 14.68
N ASP A 43 -6.67 18.37 14.91
CA ASP A 43 -6.89 17.79 16.24
C ASP A 43 -5.66 17.03 16.77
N SER A 44 -4.91 16.41 15.89
CA SER A 44 -3.71 15.62 16.23
C SER A 44 -2.40 16.39 15.98
N GLY A 45 -2.44 17.40 15.12
CA GLY A 45 -1.26 18.06 14.57
C GLY A 45 -0.49 17.21 13.53
N GLY A 46 -1.07 16.09 13.06
CA GLY A 46 -0.47 15.30 12.00
C GLY A 46 -0.65 15.92 10.62
N ILE A 47 0.17 15.49 9.68
CA ILE A 47 0.19 16.02 8.31
C ILE A 47 0.44 14.88 7.34
N ILE A 48 -0.23 14.89 6.18
CA ILE A 48 0.14 14.06 5.04
C ILE A 48 0.66 14.99 3.94
N HIS A 49 1.89 14.77 3.51
CA HIS A 49 2.49 15.38 2.33
C HIS A 49 2.28 14.47 1.13
N TYR A 50 1.70 14.97 0.06
CA TYR A 50 1.49 14.26 -1.21
C TYR A 50 2.55 14.73 -2.20
N GLU A 51 3.61 13.94 -2.34
CA GLU A 51 4.83 14.32 -3.07
C GLU A 51 4.93 13.59 -4.41
N TYR A 52 5.29 14.34 -5.46
CA TYR A 52 5.58 13.74 -6.76
C TYR A 52 6.85 12.90 -6.71
N ALA A 53 6.78 11.64 -7.14
CA ALA A 53 7.95 10.84 -7.45
C ALA A 53 7.63 9.81 -8.54
N ASP A 54 8.46 9.72 -9.56
CA ASP A 54 8.43 8.60 -10.50
C ASP A 54 9.29 7.46 -9.93
N LEU A 55 8.63 6.55 -9.20
CA LEU A 55 9.25 5.44 -8.50
C LEU A 55 9.70 4.29 -9.43
N HIS A 56 9.53 4.43 -10.74
CA HIS A 56 10.12 3.55 -11.75
C HIS A 56 11.60 3.90 -12.04
N TYR A 57 12.10 4.98 -11.48
CA TYR A 57 13.51 5.34 -11.55
C TYR A 57 14.16 5.16 -10.19
N HIS A 58 15.23 4.38 -10.14
CA HIS A 58 15.98 4.12 -8.89
C HIS A 58 16.51 5.41 -8.25
N ASN A 59 16.86 6.40 -9.07
CA ASN A 59 17.34 7.71 -8.57
C ASN A 59 16.28 8.45 -7.74
N SER A 60 14.98 8.27 -8.01
CA SER A 60 13.93 8.89 -7.20
C SER A 60 13.93 8.33 -5.76
N LEU A 61 14.19 7.03 -5.61
CA LEU A 61 14.30 6.41 -4.28
C LEU A 61 15.58 6.84 -3.55
N ASN A 62 16.68 7.02 -4.27
CA ASN A 62 17.90 7.58 -3.69
C ASN A 62 17.67 9.02 -3.21
N GLN A 63 16.95 9.84 -3.99
CA GLN A 63 16.61 11.20 -3.58
C GLN A 63 15.75 11.20 -2.31
N ILE A 64 14.73 10.34 -2.24
CA ILE A 64 13.90 10.17 -1.04
C ILE A 64 14.77 9.77 0.17
N HIS A 65 15.71 8.83 -0.02
CA HIS A 65 16.64 8.43 1.04
C HIS A 65 17.46 9.61 1.54
N ASP A 66 18.08 10.38 0.63
CA ASP A 66 18.98 11.48 0.96
C ASP A 66 18.22 12.64 1.64
N ASP A 67 16.99 12.93 1.19
CA ASP A 67 16.14 13.96 1.79
C ASP A 67 15.81 13.61 3.26
N PHE A 68 15.45 12.35 3.54
CA PHE A 68 15.18 11.93 4.91
C PHE A 68 16.43 11.77 5.75
N TYR A 69 17.54 11.33 5.17
CA TYR A 69 18.83 11.30 5.87
C TYR A 69 19.24 12.71 6.33
N THR A 70 19.13 13.69 5.44
CA THR A 70 19.41 15.10 5.76
C THR A 70 18.48 15.61 6.87
N ARG A 71 17.16 15.34 6.78
CA ARG A 71 16.21 15.74 7.83
C ARG A 71 16.55 15.16 9.20
N GLN A 72 17.00 13.90 9.26
CA GLN A 72 17.41 13.27 10.52
C GLN A 72 18.69 13.89 11.07
N MET A 73 19.67 14.20 10.22
CA MET A 73 20.90 14.86 10.63
C MET A 73 20.63 16.27 11.19
N ASP A 74 19.62 16.96 10.69
CA ASP A 74 19.17 18.27 11.17
C ASP A 74 18.27 18.19 12.44
N GLY A 75 18.14 17.02 13.04
CA GLY A 75 17.38 16.81 14.28
C GLY A 75 15.87 16.69 14.06
N GLY A 76 15.43 16.36 12.87
CA GLY A 76 14.03 16.06 12.55
C GLY A 76 13.48 14.81 13.26
N PRO A 77 12.17 14.58 13.22
CA PRO A 77 11.53 13.42 13.81
C PRO A 77 12.08 12.10 13.22
N PRO A 78 12.18 11.02 14.00
CA PRO A 78 12.64 9.73 13.50
C PRO A 78 11.66 9.16 12.45
N ILE A 79 12.19 8.48 11.43
CA ILE A 79 11.36 7.67 10.53
C ILE A 79 11.02 6.38 11.29
N VAL A 80 9.73 6.07 11.41
CA VAL A 80 9.27 4.96 12.26
C VAL A 80 8.65 3.81 11.48
N PHE A 81 8.20 4.06 10.23
CA PHE A 81 7.54 3.03 9.44
C PHE A 81 7.59 3.34 7.93
N GLY A 82 7.65 2.27 7.12
CA GLY A 82 7.54 2.32 5.67
C GLY A 82 6.46 1.39 5.13
N MET A 83 5.75 1.83 4.08
CA MET A 83 4.84 0.98 3.34
C MET A 83 4.96 1.25 1.83
N ALA A 84 4.67 0.23 1.01
CA ALA A 84 4.67 0.39 -0.44
C ALA A 84 3.58 -0.47 -1.09
N PHE A 85 2.97 0.09 -2.16
CA PHE A 85 1.90 -0.52 -2.95
C PHE A 85 2.28 -0.56 -4.45
N PRO A 86 3.38 -1.23 -4.84
CA PRO A 86 3.88 -1.21 -6.21
C PRO A 86 2.86 -1.74 -7.20
N VAL A 87 2.86 -1.17 -8.41
CA VAL A 87 1.92 -1.52 -9.48
C VAL A 87 1.95 -3.02 -9.76
N CYS A 88 0.82 -3.69 -9.55
CA CYS A 88 0.70 -5.14 -9.69
C CYS A 88 0.34 -5.62 -11.11
N THR A 89 0.13 -4.72 -12.08
CA THR A 89 -0.40 -5.04 -13.42
C THR A 89 0.46 -6.04 -14.18
N ASP A 90 1.78 -6.01 -13.97
CA ASP A 90 2.75 -6.89 -14.63
C ASP A 90 3.20 -8.07 -13.75
N LEU A 91 2.71 -8.12 -12.53
CA LEU A 91 3.09 -9.11 -11.52
C LEU A 91 1.96 -10.08 -11.19
N SER A 92 0.71 -9.60 -11.10
CA SER A 92 -0.43 -10.36 -10.60
C SER A 92 -0.80 -11.53 -11.50
N VAL A 93 -1.00 -12.71 -10.90
CA VAL A 93 -1.47 -13.91 -11.63
C VAL A 93 -2.87 -13.72 -12.22
N ALA A 94 -3.69 -12.83 -11.69
CA ALA A 94 -4.99 -12.49 -12.26
C ALA A 94 -4.88 -11.85 -13.66
N GLY A 95 -3.73 -11.23 -13.98
CA GLY A 95 -3.41 -10.66 -15.28
C GLY A 95 -2.63 -11.58 -16.21
N SER A 96 -2.34 -12.82 -15.81
CA SER A 96 -1.40 -13.73 -16.50
C SER A 96 -1.76 -14.07 -17.95
N SER A 97 -3.05 -14.03 -18.32
CA SER A 97 -3.49 -14.23 -19.70
C SER A 97 -2.88 -13.21 -20.70
N ARG A 98 -2.42 -12.05 -20.21
CA ARG A 98 -1.77 -11.00 -21.01
C ARG A 98 -0.24 -11.05 -20.98
N PHE A 99 0.37 -11.93 -20.17
CA PHE A 99 1.82 -11.95 -20.03
C PHE A 99 2.54 -12.29 -21.34
N LYS A 100 2.00 -13.22 -22.13
CA LYS A 100 2.57 -13.56 -23.44
C LYS A 100 2.64 -12.35 -24.36
N SER A 101 1.52 -11.66 -24.56
CA SER A 101 1.47 -10.48 -25.42
C SER A 101 2.28 -9.30 -24.90
N LYS A 102 2.46 -9.18 -23.59
CA LYS A 102 3.36 -8.18 -22.99
C LYS A 102 4.82 -8.53 -23.23
N ALA A 103 5.21 -9.80 -23.05
CA ALA A 103 6.57 -10.27 -23.30
C ALA A 103 6.99 -10.12 -24.79
N GLU A 104 6.06 -10.26 -25.73
CA GLU A 104 6.30 -9.98 -27.16
C GLU A 104 6.65 -8.51 -27.42
N LYS A 105 6.10 -7.58 -26.63
CA LYS A 105 6.34 -6.13 -26.74
C LYS A 105 7.55 -5.66 -25.94
N ASN A 106 7.70 -6.19 -24.74
CA ASN A 106 8.81 -5.92 -23.81
C ASN A 106 9.18 -7.21 -23.08
N PRO A 107 10.23 -7.94 -23.52
CA PRO A 107 10.66 -9.17 -22.86
C PRO A 107 11.05 -8.97 -21.36
N SER A 108 11.46 -7.75 -20.99
CA SER A 108 11.91 -7.40 -19.64
C SER A 108 10.79 -6.96 -18.71
N PHE A 109 9.54 -6.83 -19.15
CA PHE A 109 8.45 -6.18 -18.40
C PHE A 109 8.27 -6.70 -16.96
N GLN A 110 8.41 -8.02 -16.75
CA GLN A 110 8.31 -8.58 -15.39
C GLN A 110 9.58 -8.36 -14.56
N THR A 111 10.75 -8.40 -15.19
CA THR A 111 12.02 -8.14 -14.50
C THR A 111 12.07 -6.70 -14.00
N GLU A 112 11.62 -5.75 -14.82
CA GLU A 112 11.47 -4.36 -14.46
C GLU A 112 10.48 -4.18 -13.31
N ALA A 113 9.28 -4.77 -13.42
CA ALA A 113 8.27 -4.70 -12.36
C ALA A 113 8.75 -5.32 -11.03
N VAL A 114 9.53 -6.39 -11.06
CA VAL A 114 10.16 -6.99 -9.87
C VAL A 114 11.22 -6.06 -9.29
N SER A 115 12.00 -5.36 -10.13
CA SER A 115 13.01 -4.42 -9.62
C SER A 115 12.39 -3.26 -8.84
N TYR A 116 11.23 -2.73 -9.27
CA TYR A 116 10.53 -1.67 -8.53
C TYR A 116 10.14 -2.09 -7.11
N VAL A 117 9.68 -3.33 -6.95
CA VAL A 117 9.37 -3.90 -5.63
C VAL A 117 10.63 -4.04 -4.77
N ARG A 118 11.72 -4.54 -5.37
CA ARG A 118 13.00 -4.71 -4.67
C ARG A 118 13.58 -3.38 -4.22
N TRP A 119 13.54 -2.35 -5.04
CA TRP A 119 14.03 -1.02 -4.69
C TRP A 119 13.29 -0.41 -3.50
N CYS A 120 11.95 -0.64 -3.39
CA CYS A 120 11.22 -0.24 -2.18
C CYS A 120 11.77 -0.95 -0.92
N ALA A 121 12.03 -2.26 -1.02
CA ALA A 121 12.61 -2.99 0.10
C ALA A 121 14.04 -2.53 0.43
N GLU A 122 14.85 -2.24 -0.58
CA GLU A 122 16.21 -1.72 -0.43
C GLU A 122 16.22 -0.36 0.28
N LEU A 123 15.30 0.55 -0.11
CA LEU A 123 15.13 1.85 0.54
C LEU A 123 14.80 1.71 2.03
N PHE A 124 13.77 0.92 2.37
CA PHE A 124 13.37 0.75 3.76
C PHE A 124 14.41 0.00 4.60
N ASN A 125 15.14 -0.94 3.98
CA ASN A 125 16.25 -1.62 4.63
C ASN A 125 17.43 -0.67 4.93
N SER A 126 17.77 0.23 4.01
CA SER A 126 18.84 1.23 4.24
C SER A 126 18.48 2.21 5.35
N MET A 127 17.19 2.52 5.52
CA MET A 127 16.68 3.34 6.62
C MET A 127 16.52 2.57 7.95
N HIS A 128 16.70 1.24 7.95
CA HIS A 128 16.55 0.37 9.13
C HIS A 128 15.18 0.48 9.82
N ILE A 129 14.11 0.77 9.08
CA ILE A 129 12.75 0.94 9.61
C ILE A 129 11.89 -0.32 9.37
N PRO A 130 10.96 -0.66 10.28
CA PRO A 130 9.93 -1.66 10.01
C PRO A 130 9.12 -1.27 8.77
N PHE A 131 8.83 -2.25 7.91
CA PHE A 131 8.06 -1.97 6.68
C PHE A 131 7.27 -3.17 6.20
N PHE A 132 6.29 -2.89 5.35
CA PHE A 132 5.68 -3.88 4.47
C PHE A 132 5.60 -3.38 3.02
N ILE A 133 5.58 -4.33 2.09
CA ILE A 133 5.23 -4.12 0.68
C ILE A 133 4.03 -5.00 0.37
N GLU A 134 2.93 -4.39 -0.07
CA GLU A 134 1.71 -5.09 -0.45
C GLU A 134 1.72 -5.43 -1.94
N ASN A 135 1.31 -6.64 -2.26
CA ASN A 135 0.95 -7.00 -3.63
C ASN A 135 -0.02 -8.21 -3.60
N PRO A 136 -0.92 -8.37 -4.57
CA PRO A 136 -1.73 -9.58 -4.65
C PRO A 136 -0.88 -10.81 -4.92
N VAL A 137 -1.49 -11.98 -4.97
CA VAL A 137 -0.80 -13.21 -5.41
C VAL A 137 -0.19 -12.99 -6.79
N SER A 138 1.12 -13.09 -6.88
CA SER A 138 1.90 -12.62 -8.02
C SER A 138 3.13 -13.48 -8.29
N VAL A 139 3.81 -13.20 -9.41
CA VAL A 139 5.08 -13.83 -9.77
C VAL A 139 6.24 -13.47 -8.82
N LEU A 140 6.06 -12.50 -7.94
CA LEU A 140 7.07 -12.13 -6.94
C LEU A 140 7.50 -13.31 -6.09
N ALA A 141 6.57 -14.22 -5.75
CA ALA A 141 6.88 -15.41 -4.95
C ALA A 141 7.93 -16.34 -5.60
N THR A 142 8.07 -16.31 -6.92
CA THR A 142 9.01 -17.11 -7.70
C THR A 142 10.17 -16.32 -8.26
N LYS A 143 9.97 -15.03 -8.58
CA LYS A 143 10.99 -14.19 -9.21
C LYS A 143 11.82 -13.37 -8.22
N TRP A 144 11.35 -13.25 -6.99
CA TRP A 144 12.06 -12.58 -5.90
C TRP A 144 12.12 -13.47 -4.66
N ARG A 145 11.08 -13.43 -3.81
CA ARG A 145 10.98 -14.28 -2.62
C ARG A 145 9.51 -14.53 -2.25
N LYS A 146 9.26 -15.58 -1.46
CA LYS A 146 7.92 -15.82 -0.91
C LYS A 146 7.53 -14.65 0.01
N PRO A 147 6.24 -14.27 0.06
CA PRO A 147 5.77 -13.30 1.03
C PRO A 147 5.87 -13.86 2.46
N ASP A 148 6.08 -12.96 3.41
CA ASP A 148 6.20 -13.31 4.82
C ASP A 148 4.82 -13.54 5.45
N HIS A 149 3.81 -12.78 4.98
CA HIS A 149 2.45 -12.87 5.49
C HIS A 149 1.42 -12.90 4.36
N TYR A 150 0.26 -13.50 4.69
CA TYR A 150 -0.95 -13.47 3.87
C TYR A 150 -2.12 -13.05 4.74
N PHE A 151 -3.02 -12.25 4.17
CA PHE A 151 -4.27 -11.91 4.83
C PHE A 151 -5.40 -11.69 3.83
N HIS A 152 -6.61 -11.62 4.37
CA HIS A 152 -7.80 -11.13 3.67
C HIS A 152 -8.33 -9.90 4.40
N PRO A 153 -8.91 -8.89 3.71
CA PRO A 153 -9.45 -7.70 4.36
C PRO A 153 -10.40 -8.00 5.51
N TYR A 154 -11.31 -8.96 5.36
CA TYR A 154 -12.25 -9.35 6.42
C TYR A 154 -11.58 -9.76 7.74
N GLU A 155 -10.34 -10.24 7.71
CA GLU A 155 -9.61 -10.66 8.91
C GLU A 155 -9.24 -9.48 9.82
N TYR A 156 -9.32 -8.25 9.28
CA TYR A 156 -9.03 -6.99 9.98
C TYR A 156 -10.21 -6.02 10.00
N GLY A 157 -11.34 -6.38 9.41
CA GLY A 157 -12.54 -5.55 9.34
C GLY A 157 -13.07 -5.14 10.71
N GLY A 158 -12.72 -5.89 11.76
CA GLY A 158 -13.07 -5.58 13.13
C GLY A 158 -12.45 -4.28 13.69
N TYR A 159 -11.38 -3.79 13.07
CA TYR A 159 -10.77 -2.50 13.42
C TYR A 159 -11.54 -1.30 12.87
N ILE A 160 -12.37 -1.49 11.84
CA ILE A 160 -13.16 -0.41 11.26
C ILE A 160 -14.36 -0.13 12.18
N PRO A 161 -14.52 1.10 12.72
CA PRO A 161 -15.64 1.47 13.58
C PRO A 161 -17.00 1.31 12.87
N TYR A 162 -18.05 1.11 13.64
CA TYR A 162 -19.39 0.93 13.06
C TYR A 162 -19.95 2.18 12.37
N ASP A 163 -19.59 3.36 12.82
CA ASP A 163 -19.95 4.64 12.19
C ASP A 163 -19.18 4.91 10.88
N GLN A 164 -18.08 4.18 10.65
CA GLN A 164 -17.26 4.25 9.44
C GLN A 164 -17.28 2.95 8.63
N MET A 165 -18.26 2.08 8.89
CA MET A 165 -18.29 0.71 8.34
C MET A 165 -18.38 0.64 6.81
N ASN A 166 -18.93 1.66 6.16
CA ASN A 166 -19.12 1.68 4.71
C ASN A 166 -17.89 2.27 4.02
N HIS A 167 -17.49 1.66 2.90
CA HIS A 167 -16.37 2.16 2.10
C HIS A 167 -16.70 3.58 1.59
N PRO A 168 -15.80 4.58 1.77
CA PRO A 168 -16.13 5.99 1.51
C PRO A 168 -16.47 6.30 0.05
N ARG A 169 -15.85 5.57 -0.91
CA ARG A 169 -16.06 5.79 -2.35
C ARG A 169 -17.00 4.78 -3.01
N TRP A 170 -17.06 3.56 -2.48
CA TRP A 170 -17.72 2.41 -3.14
C TRP A 170 -18.62 1.62 -2.18
N PRO A 171 -19.50 2.29 -1.41
CA PRO A 171 -20.31 1.62 -0.38
C PRO A 171 -21.28 0.59 -0.96
N GLU A 172 -21.68 0.72 -2.23
CA GLU A 172 -22.60 -0.21 -2.89
C GLU A 172 -21.91 -1.48 -3.45
N TYR A 173 -20.58 -1.51 -3.48
CA TYR A 173 -19.80 -2.62 -4.06
C TYR A 173 -18.93 -3.34 -3.04
N ILE A 174 -18.37 -2.59 -2.10
CA ILE A 174 -17.48 -3.10 -1.07
C ILE A 174 -18.30 -3.32 0.19
N ALA A 175 -18.31 -4.56 0.66
CA ALA A 175 -19.06 -4.93 1.85
C ALA A 175 -18.59 -4.09 3.06
N PRO A 176 -19.51 -3.69 3.96
CA PRO A 176 -19.18 -2.97 5.16
C PRO A 176 -18.04 -3.65 5.93
N ARG A 177 -17.15 -2.83 6.52
CA ARG A 177 -15.99 -3.28 7.28
C ARG A 177 -15.06 -4.21 6.48
N ASP A 178 -14.99 -3.99 5.16
CA ASP A 178 -14.18 -4.80 4.24
C ASP A 178 -14.42 -6.32 4.36
N ALA A 179 -15.66 -6.72 4.60
CA ALA A 179 -16.06 -8.10 4.82
C ALA A 179 -16.03 -8.93 3.51
N TYR A 180 -14.88 -9.01 2.86
CA TYR A 180 -14.68 -9.77 1.62
C TYR A 180 -13.33 -10.49 1.60
N LYS A 181 -13.25 -11.52 0.74
CA LYS A 181 -12.05 -12.33 0.53
C LYS A 181 -11.23 -11.77 -0.63
N LYS A 182 -10.03 -11.26 -0.35
CA LYS A 182 -8.98 -10.93 -1.32
C LYS A 182 -7.66 -11.39 -0.75
N LYS A 183 -7.07 -12.46 -1.27
CA LYS A 183 -5.78 -12.92 -0.76
C LYS A 183 -4.71 -11.89 -1.10
N THR A 184 -4.25 -11.21 -0.07
CA THR A 184 -3.23 -10.16 -0.11
C THR A 184 -1.94 -10.69 0.49
N CYS A 185 -0.81 -10.33 -0.10
CA CYS A 185 0.51 -10.79 0.30
C CYS A 185 1.32 -9.60 0.82
N LEU A 186 2.07 -9.81 1.91
CA LEU A 186 3.01 -8.82 2.44
C LEU A 186 4.42 -9.38 2.44
N TRP A 187 5.35 -8.59 1.90
CA TRP A 187 6.79 -8.75 2.04
C TRP A 187 7.27 -7.73 3.05
N THR A 188 7.87 -8.19 4.14
CA THR A 188 8.16 -7.36 5.31
C THR A 188 9.64 -7.38 5.67
N GLY A 189 10.06 -6.44 6.51
CA GLY A 189 11.43 -6.36 7.01
C GLY A 189 11.58 -5.57 8.30
N ASN A 190 12.80 -5.59 8.83
CA ASN A 190 13.26 -4.79 9.98
C ASN A 190 12.36 -4.87 11.22
N GLY A 191 11.87 -6.07 11.54
CA GLY A 191 11.08 -6.29 12.75
C GLY A 191 9.59 -5.91 12.60
N PHE A 192 9.06 -5.83 11.37
CA PHE A 192 7.61 -5.69 11.17
C PHE A 192 6.85 -6.78 11.93
N VAL A 193 5.83 -6.38 12.66
CA VAL A 193 4.94 -7.29 13.40
C VAL A 193 3.53 -7.19 12.82
N MET A 194 3.00 -8.33 12.38
CA MET A 194 1.63 -8.39 11.87
C MET A 194 0.63 -8.10 13.00
N PRO A 195 -0.33 -7.17 12.82
CA PRO A 195 -1.34 -6.90 13.83
C PRO A 195 -2.18 -8.14 14.17
N THR A 196 -2.73 -8.19 15.37
CA THR A 196 -3.69 -9.23 15.76
C THR A 196 -4.93 -9.14 14.89
N LYS A 197 -5.42 -10.29 14.40
CA LYS A 197 -6.64 -10.33 13.59
C LYS A 197 -7.87 -10.03 14.44
N VAL A 198 -8.72 -9.14 13.96
CA VAL A 198 -10.07 -8.88 14.48
C VAL A 198 -11.03 -9.06 13.31
N ALA A 199 -11.40 -10.33 13.09
CA ALA A 199 -12.13 -10.72 11.89
C ALA A 199 -13.62 -10.35 11.97
N VAL A 200 -14.20 -10.05 10.80
CA VAL A 200 -15.64 -9.99 10.56
C VAL A 200 -16.04 -11.15 9.65
N ASP A 201 -17.31 -11.57 9.72
CA ASP A 201 -17.79 -12.65 8.85
C ASP A 201 -18.02 -12.11 7.42
N PRO A 202 -17.32 -12.62 6.39
CA PRO A 202 -17.56 -12.22 5.01
C PRO A 202 -18.98 -12.52 4.52
N GLU A 203 -19.66 -13.52 5.10
CA GLU A 203 -21.02 -13.92 4.71
C GLU A 203 -22.09 -13.01 5.35
N ALA A 204 -21.75 -12.24 6.40
CA ALA A 204 -22.69 -11.39 7.11
C ALA A 204 -23.44 -10.39 6.21
N TYR A 205 -22.82 -9.97 5.09
CA TYR A 205 -23.37 -8.99 4.16
C TYR A 205 -23.75 -9.59 2.80
N HIS A 206 -23.52 -10.89 2.58
CA HIS A 206 -23.78 -11.54 1.29
C HIS A 206 -25.24 -11.45 0.85
N GLY A 207 -26.18 -11.62 1.77
CA GLY A 207 -27.63 -11.49 1.52
C GLY A 207 -28.09 -10.08 1.11
N ASN A 208 -27.26 -9.06 1.30
CA ASN A 208 -27.52 -7.66 0.95
C ASN A 208 -26.96 -7.26 -0.42
N GLY A 209 -26.56 -8.21 -1.26
CA GLY A 209 -26.05 -7.97 -2.61
C GLY A 209 -24.54 -7.77 -2.72
N TYR A 210 -23.82 -7.78 -1.61
CA TYR A 210 -22.36 -7.70 -1.62
C TYR A 210 -21.73 -9.04 -2.03
N SER A 211 -20.61 -8.93 -2.76
CA SER A 211 -19.82 -10.10 -3.10
C SER A 211 -18.86 -10.46 -1.98
N THR A 212 -18.81 -11.74 -1.62
CA THR A 212 -17.80 -12.27 -0.69
C THR A 212 -16.40 -12.35 -1.30
N GLN A 213 -16.24 -12.03 -2.60
CA GLN A 213 -14.97 -12.09 -3.32
C GLN A 213 -14.76 -10.83 -4.16
N MET A 214 -13.60 -10.19 -3.99
CA MET A 214 -13.20 -8.99 -4.71
C MET A 214 -13.20 -9.13 -6.25
N MET A 215 -13.03 -10.34 -6.78
CA MET A 215 -12.92 -10.59 -8.23
C MET A 215 -14.16 -10.19 -9.06
N LYS A 216 -15.30 -9.95 -8.43
CA LYS A 216 -16.52 -9.49 -9.10
C LYS A 216 -16.60 -7.97 -9.32
N LEU A 217 -15.62 -7.21 -8.84
CA LEU A 217 -15.57 -5.76 -9.01
C LEU A 217 -15.11 -5.31 -10.42
N GLY A 218 -15.00 -6.19 -11.37
CA GLY A 218 -14.77 -5.95 -12.80
C GLY A 218 -13.64 -4.97 -13.15
N GLY A 219 -12.53 -5.47 -13.70
CA GLY A 219 -11.25 -4.78 -13.89
C GLY A 219 -11.19 -3.59 -14.88
N LYS A 220 -12.31 -3.02 -15.33
CA LYS A 220 -12.31 -1.87 -16.25
C LYS A 220 -13.03 -0.64 -15.69
N SER A 221 -13.64 -0.71 -14.54
CA SER A 221 -14.32 0.43 -13.93
C SER A 221 -13.35 1.29 -13.12
N GLN A 222 -13.67 2.58 -12.94
CA GLN A 222 -12.86 3.50 -12.12
C GLN A 222 -12.65 2.95 -10.71
N ARG A 223 -13.66 2.32 -10.12
CA ARG A 223 -13.62 1.66 -8.79
C ARG A 223 -12.56 0.56 -8.61
N THR A 224 -11.99 0.05 -9.70
CA THR A 224 -10.92 -0.96 -9.64
C THR A 224 -9.54 -0.37 -9.91
N LYS A 225 -9.49 0.94 -10.15
CA LYS A 225 -8.25 1.69 -10.35
C LYS A 225 -7.87 2.52 -9.13
N ASP A 226 -8.86 2.88 -8.33
CA ASP A 226 -8.71 3.51 -7.02
C ASP A 226 -8.48 2.44 -5.95
#